data_c6b8a32d453d0a39b27077822c74386c
#
_entry.id   c6b8a32d453d0a39b27077822c74386c
#
_cell.length_a   1.000
_cell.length_b   1.000
_cell.length_c   1.000
_cell.angle_alpha   90.00
_cell.angle_beta   90.00
_cell.angle_gamma   90.00
#
_symmetry.space_group_name_H-M   'P 1'
#
loop_
_entity.id
_entity.type
_entity.pdbx_description
1 polymer ?
#
loop_
_entity_poly.entity_id
_entity_poly.type
_entity_poly.pdbx_seq_one_letter_code
_entity_poly.pdbx_strand_id
1 'polypeptide(L)'
;LSLRHRAATLVAMDQPPRPERLRPFIASCFGLGYSPIMPGTCGALVGLAIYIPLALVVPGEPWQSLAIGVNLVVWCWITVALGNWAERYYQRKDSQTFVTDEAAGFLFTVLLWHLPGQPVLTALWAFPVTRVIDIVKVPPAKQLERLPAGWGVLADDLLGSLYAAGLLWAGWWAIRLVMPQ
;
A
#
# COMPACT_ATOMS: atom_id res chain seq x y z
N LEU A 1 -46.02 -9.05 -21.92
CA LEU A 1 -44.91 -9.72 -21.20
C LEU A 1 -45.53 -10.71 -20.24
N SER A 2 -45.26 -12.01 -20.44
CA SER A 2 -45.93 -13.10 -19.73
C SER A 2 -45.55 -13.09 -18.24
N LEU A 3 -46.49 -13.52 -17.37
CA LEU A 3 -46.28 -13.66 -15.92
C LEU A 3 -45.04 -14.49 -15.57
N ARG A 4 -44.64 -15.41 -16.45
CA ARG A 4 -43.39 -16.17 -16.34
C ARG A 4 -42.13 -15.31 -16.46
N HIS A 5 -42.13 -14.25 -17.30
CA HIS A 5 -40.98 -13.32 -17.40
C HIS A 5 -40.85 -12.47 -16.15
N ARG A 6 -41.97 -11.99 -15.57
CA ARG A 6 -41.96 -11.23 -14.31
C ARG A 6 -41.50 -12.07 -13.12
N ALA A 7 -41.96 -13.33 -13.04
CA ALA A 7 -41.54 -14.25 -11.99
C ALA A 7 -40.04 -14.58 -12.08
N ALA A 8 -39.51 -14.82 -13.29
CA ALA A 8 -38.08 -15.08 -13.50
C ALA A 8 -37.21 -13.84 -13.13
N THR A 9 -37.68 -12.60 -13.42
CA THR A 9 -36.99 -11.36 -13.06
C THR A 9 -37.00 -11.15 -11.55
N LEU A 10 -38.11 -11.44 -10.86
CA LEU A 10 -38.22 -11.31 -9.40
C LEU A 10 -37.33 -12.36 -8.68
N VAL A 11 -37.31 -13.61 -9.18
CA VAL A 11 -36.42 -14.66 -8.63
C VAL A 11 -34.95 -14.35 -8.87
N ALA A 12 -34.60 -13.69 -9.98
CA ALA A 12 -33.21 -13.24 -10.23
C ALA A 12 -32.78 -12.09 -9.34
N MET A 13 -33.73 -11.27 -8.82
CA MET A 13 -33.45 -10.17 -7.90
C MET A 13 -33.31 -10.63 -6.43
N ASP A 14 -33.76 -11.82 -6.09
CA ASP A 14 -33.75 -12.38 -4.72
C ASP A 14 -32.58 -13.35 -4.48
N GLN A 15 -31.69 -13.50 -5.45
CA GLN A 15 -30.44 -14.25 -5.23
C GLN A 15 -29.47 -13.36 -4.45
N PRO A 16 -28.98 -13.81 -3.28
CA PRO A 16 -27.93 -13.09 -2.59
C PRO A 16 -26.75 -12.93 -3.53
N PRO A 17 -26.13 -11.73 -3.60
CA PRO A 17 -24.99 -11.50 -4.46
C PRO A 17 -23.94 -12.57 -4.17
N ARG A 18 -23.44 -13.21 -5.22
CA ARG A 18 -22.36 -14.19 -5.08
C ARG A 18 -21.27 -13.59 -4.21
N PRO A 19 -20.77 -14.30 -3.19
CA PRO A 19 -19.76 -13.75 -2.31
C PRO A 19 -18.58 -13.26 -3.16
N GLU A 20 -18.38 -11.96 -3.20
CA GLU A 20 -17.25 -11.34 -3.87
C GLU A 20 -15.97 -11.75 -3.12
N ARG A 21 -15.30 -12.78 -3.58
CA ARG A 21 -14.08 -13.29 -2.93
C ARG A 21 -12.82 -12.57 -3.39
N LEU A 22 -12.80 -12.12 -4.65
CA LEU A 22 -11.59 -11.55 -5.25
C LEU A 22 -11.26 -10.16 -4.71
N ARG A 23 -12.26 -9.26 -4.61
CA ARG A 23 -12.03 -7.91 -4.11
C ARG A 23 -11.54 -7.86 -2.66
N PRO A 24 -12.18 -8.57 -1.69
CA PRO A 24 -11.65 -8.63 -0.32
C PRO A 24 -10.27 -9.25 -0.25
N PHE A 25 -9.97 -10.24 -1.09
CA PHE A 25 -8.66 -10.88 -1.13
C PHE A 25 -7.56 -9.92 -1.60
N ILE A 26 -7.81 -9.13 -2.66
CA ILE A 26 -6.86 -8.12 -3.13
C ILE A 26 -6.77 -6.96 -2.12
N ALA A 27 -7.90 -6.44 -1.64
CA ALA A 27 -7.98 -5.32 -0.72
C ALA A 27 -7.25 -5.58 0.61
N SER A 28 -7.26 -6.84 1.07
CA SER A 28 -6.54 -7.28 2.26
C SER A 28 -5.11 -7.76 1.98
N CYS A 29 -4.54 -7.46 0.81
CA CYS A 29 -3.22 -7.98 0.43
C CYS A 29 -3.12 -9.48 0.66
N PHE A 30 -3.96 -10.24 -0.05
CA PHE A 30 -4.00 -11.71 0.00
C PHE A 30 -4.39 -12.31 1.35
N GLY A 31 -5.17 -11.57 2.14
CA GLY A 31 -5.65 -11.98 3.46
C GLY A 31 -4.81 -11.46 4.63
N LEU A 32 -3.67 -10.84 4.38
CA LEU A 32 -2.78 -10.31 5.42
C LEU A 32 -3.42 -9.17 6.23
N GLY A 33 -4.29 -8.36 5.62
CA GLY A 33 -5.06 -7.31 6.28
C GLY A 33 -6.08 -7.82 7.31
N TYR A 34 -6.38 -9.13 7.36
CA TYR A 34 -7.18 -9.74 8.41
C TYR A 34 -6.35 -10.12 9.65
N SER A 35 -5.06 -9.81 9.67
CA SER A 35 -4.21 -10.06 10.84
C SER A 35 -4.76 -9.33 12.07
N PRO A 36 -4.87 -10.03 13.23
CA PRO A 36 -5.32 -9.40 14.46
C PRO A 36 -4.25 -8.47 15.07
N ILE A 37 -3.01 -8.58 14.60
CA ILE A 37 -1.87 -7.80 15.11
C ILE A 37 -1.28 -7.01 13.94
N MET A 38 -1.34 -5.69 14.03
CA MET A 38 -0.70 -4.73 13.10
C MET A 38 -0.99 -5.03 11.60
N PRO A 39 -2.25 -5.06 11.15
CA PRO A 39 -2.62 -5.40 9.78
C PRO A 39 -1.91 -4.52 8.73
N GLY A 40 -1.73 -3.23 8.98
CA GLY A 40 -0.97 -2.34 8.12
C GLY A 40 0.48 -2.77 7.95
N THR A 41 1.14 -3.22 9.02
CA THR A 41 2.50 -3.79 8.93
C THR A 41 2.52 -5.02 8.02
N CYS A 42 1.49 -5.86 8.10
CA CYS A 42 1.32 -7.01 7.20
C CYS A 42 1.13 -6.56 5.74
N GLY A 43 0.41 -5.45 5.49
CA GLY A 43 0.31 -4.85 4.16
C GLY A 43 1.66 -4.37 3.62
N ALA A 44 2.44 -3.65 4.45
CA ALA A 44 3.76 -3.20 4.08
C ALA A 44 4.75 -4.35 3.78
N LEU A 45 4.58 -5.53 4.43
CA LEU A 45 5.36 -6.73 4.11
C LEU A 45 5.13 -7.21 2.67
N VAL A 46 3.97 -6.93 2.05
CA VAL A 46 3.74 -7.22 0.64
C VAL A 46 4.63 -6.32 -0.23
N GLY A 47 4.70 -5.03 0.08
CA GLY A 47 5.63 -4.11 -0.59
C GLY A 47 7.09 -4.58 -0.47
N LEU A 48 7.49 -5.02 0.72
CA LEU A 48 8.81 -5.60 0.98
C LEU A 48 9.05 -6.88 0.16
N ALA A 49 8.06 -7.79 0.12
CA ALA A 49 8.14 -9.04 -0.63
C ALA A 49 8.21 -8.82 -2.16
N ILE A 50 7.72 -7.69 -2.65
CA ILE A 50 7.89 -7.25 -4.04
C ILE A 50 9.26 -6.62 -4.24
N TYR A 51 9.68 -5.74 -3.34
CA TYR A 51 10.93 -5.00 -3.47
C TYR A 51 12.15 -5.91 -3.50
N ILE A 52 12.28 -6.85 -2.54
CA ILE A 52 13.50 -7.68 -2.41
C ILE A 52 13.80 -8.48 -3.69
N PRO A 53 12.84 -9.25 -4.26
CA PRO A 53 13.11 -9.97 -5.51
C PRO A 53 13.43 -9.04 -6.68
N LEU A 54 12.73 -7.90 -6.81
CA LEU A 54 13.02 -6.92 -7.86
C LEU A 54 14.45 -6.40 -7.75
N ALA A 55 14.86 -6.04 -6.53
CA ALA A 55 16.18 -5.50 -6.29
C ALA A 55 17.32 -6.53 -6.46
N LEU A 56 17.01 -7.82 -6.34
CA LEU A 56 17.98 -8.91 -6.54
C LEU A 56 18.07 -9.36 -8.00
N VAL A 57 16.95 -9.34 -8.74
CA VAL A 57 16.85 -9.93 -10.09
C VAL A 57 17.06 -8.89 -11.18
N VAL A 58 16.54 -7.65 -10.98
CA VAL A 58 16.66 -6.59 -11.99
C VAL A 58 18.05 -5.96 -11.91
N PRO A 59 18.85 -6.03 -13.00
CA PRO A 59 20.23 -5.54 -12.97
C PRO A 59 20.30 -4.02 -12.98
N GLY A 60 20.79 -3.46 -11.86
CA GLY A 60 21.23 -2.06 -11.79
C GLY A 60 20.20 -0.98 -12.06
N GLU A 61 20.59 0.24 -11.76
CA GLU A 61 19.85 1.44 -12.16
C GLU A 61 20.07 1.75 -13.66
N PRO A 62 19.05 2.26 -14.38
CA PRO A 62 17.74 2.76 -13.88
C PRO A 62 16.61 1.71 -13.90
N TRP A 63 16.87 0.49 -14.35
CA TRP A 63 15.84 -0.55 -14.56
C TRP A 63 15.17 -0.96 -13.25
N GLN A 64 15.94 -0.99 -12.17
CA GLN A 64 15.45 -1.33 -10.83
C GLN A 64 14.42 -0.29 -10.36
N SER A 65 14.75 0.99 -10.44
CA SER A 65 13.82 2.09 -10.11
C SER A 65 12.59 2.07 -11.01
N LEU A 66 12.74 1.74 -12.30
CA LEU A 66 11.60 1.62 -13.21
C LEU A 66 10.67 0.47 -12.79
N ALA A 67 11.22 -0.69 -12.46
CA ALA A 67 10.43 -1.85 -12.03
C ALA A 67 9.68 -1.58 -10.72
N ILE A 68 10.33 -0.95 -9.75
CA ILE A 68 9.71 -0.52 -8.49
C ILE A 68 8.60 0.51 -8.79
N GLY A 69 8.87 1.51 -9.63
CA GLY A 69 7.91 2.53 -10.02
C GLY A 69 6.68 1.98 -10.70
N VAL A 70 6.83 1.00 -11.61
CA VAL A 70 5.69 0.31 -12.25
C VAL A 70 4.83 -0.41 -11.21
N ASN A 71 5.44 -1.14 -10.27
CA ASN A 71 4.72 -1.81 -9.19
C ASN A 71 4.01 -0.81 -8.28
N LEU A 72 4.67 0.29 -7.92
CA LEU A 72 4.06 1.38 -7.16
C LEU A 72 2.79 1.90 -7.86
N VAL A 73 2.86 2.22 -9.16
CA VAL A 73 1.70 2.70 -9.93
C VAL A 73 0.56 1.67 -9.91
N VAL A 74 0.87 0.39 -10.05
CA VAL A 74 -0.14 -0.69 -9.98
C VAL A 74 -0.82 -0.71 -8.60
N TRP A 75 -0.07 -0.65 -7.51
CA TRP A 75 -0.65 -0.64 -6.17
C TRP A 75 -1.43 0.64 -5.86
N CYS A 76 -0.95 1.80 -6.28
CA CYS A 76 -1.70 3.05 -6.21
C CYS A 76 -3.03 2.94 -6.96
N TRP A 77 -3.02 2.40 -8.17
CA TRP A 77 -4.23 2.20 -8.96
C TRP A 77 -5.21 1.22 -8.28
N ILE A 78 -4.73 0.10 -7.73
CA ILE A 78 -5.55 -0.85 -6.97
C ILE A 78 -6.20 -0.16 -5.77
N THR A 79 -5.44 0.61 -5.00
CA THR A 79 -5.94 1.33 -3.82
C THR A 79 -7.05 2.30 -4.20
N VAL A 80 -6.85 3.12 -5.23
CA VAL A 80 -7.86 4.08 -5.69
C VAL A 80 -9.09 3.36 -6.27
N ALA A 81 -8.89 2.34 -7.09
CA ALA A 81 -9.97 1.60 -7.75
C ALA A 81 -10.85 0.83 -6.75
N LEU A 82 -10.25 0.27 -5.70
CA LEU A 82 -10.98 -0.48 -4.68
C LEU A 82 -11.49 0.38 -3.53
N GLY A 83 -10.99 1.61 -3.33
CA GLY A 83 -11.31 2.43 -2.18
C GLY A 83 -12.80 2.66 -1.93
N ASN A 84 -13.55 3.08 -2.97
CA ASN A 84 -15.01 3.25 -2.86
C ASN A 84 -15.76 1.95 -2.52
N TRP A 85 -15.28 0.83 -3.05
CA TRP A 85 -15.85 -0.47 -2.74
C TRP A 85 -15.50 -0.88 -1.30
N ALA A 86 -14.26 -0.68 -0.88
CA ALA A 86 -13.78 -1.03 0.46
C ALA A 86 -14.53 -0.26 1.56
N GLU A 87 -14.74 1.04 1.41
CA GLU A 87 -15.54 1.84 2.35
C GLU A 87 -16.94 1.27 2.55
N ARG A 88 -17.61 0.88 1.44
CA ARG A 88 -18.95 0.29 1.49
C ARG A 88 -18.95 -1.12 2.06
N TYR A 89 -17.96 -1.94 1.70
CA TYR A 89 -17.88 -3.33 2.12
C TYR A 89 -17.54 -3.45 3.60
N TYR A 90 -16.55 -2.70 4.08
CA TYR A 90 -16.11 -2.71 5.47
C TYR A 90 -16.93 -1.74 6.36
N GLN A 91 -17.83 -0.95 5.80
CA GLN A 91 -18.63 0.06 6.51
C GLN A 91 -17.77 1.04 7.31
N ARG A 92 -16.55 1.32 6.84
CA ARG A 92 -15.57 2.21 7.45
C ARG A 92 -14.80 2.95 6.39
N LYS A 93 -14.54 4.23 6.59
CA LYS A 93 -13.77 5.07 5.66
C LYS A 93 -12.31 4.58 5.57
N ASP A 94 -11.71 4.31 6.69
CA ASP A 94 -10.35 3.75 6.79
C ASP A 94 -10.45 2.42 7.53
N SER A 95 -10.55 1.34 6.78
CA SER A 95 -10.62 -0.01 7.35
C SER A 95 -9.23 -0.58 7.49
N GLN A 96 -8.86 -0.98 8.70
CA GLN A 96 -7.59 -1.65 8.98
C GLN A 96 -7.35 -2.92 8.15
N THR A 97 -8.40 -3.48 7.52
CA THR A 97 -8.30 -4.63 6.63
C THR A 97 -7.92 -4.23 5.20
N PHE A 98 -8.15 -2.98 4.83
CA PHE A 98 -7.75 -2.43 3.55
C PHE A 98 -6.32 -1.90 3.67
N VAL A 99 -5.34 -2.64 3.16
CA VAL A 99 -3.90 -2.42 3.40
C VAL A 99 -3.08 -2.38 2.10
N THR A 100 -3.72 -2.05 0.98
CA THR A 100 -3.05 -1.93 -0.33
C THR A 100 -2.20 -0.66 -0.45
N ASP A 101 -2.59 0.39 0.22
CA ASP A 101 -1.92 1.67 0.42
C ASP A 101 -0.58 1.51 1.14
N GLU A 102 -0.54 0.65 2.13
CA GLU A 102 0.66 0.31 2.90
C GLU A 102 1.76 -0.35 2.02
N ALA A 103 1.33 -1.23 1.09
CA ALA A 103 2.25 -1.80 0.10
C ALA A 103 2.78 -0.73 -0.86
N ALA A 104 1.91 0.19 -1.31
CA ALA A 104 2.30 1.33 -2.15
C ALA A 104 3.25 2.28 -1.39
N GLY A 105 2.94 2.61 -0.13
CA GLY A 105 3.76 3.47 0.71
C GLY A 105 5.18 2.94 0.89
N PHE A 106 5.33 1.65 1.20
CA PHE A 106 6.66 1.05 1.31
C PHE A 106 7.43 1.11 -0.03
N LEU A 107 6.79 0.75 -1.15
CA LEU A 107 7.41 0.83 -2.49
C LEU A 107 7.81 2.26 -2.85
N PHE A 108 7.03 3.27 -2.45
CA PHE A 108 7.37 4.66 -2.65
C PHE A 108 8.57 5.09 -1.82
N THR A 109 8.67 4.66 -0.56
CA THR A 109 9.85 4.91 0.28
C THR A 109 11.12 4.37 -0.36
N VAL A 110 11.13 3.10 -0.79
CA VAL A 110 12.33 2.48 -1.39
C VAL A 110 12.63 2.98 -2.81
N LEU A 111 11.65 3.53 -3.51
CA LEU A 111 11.87 4.24 -4.78
C LEU A 111 12.61 5.56 -4.54
N LEU A 112 12.27 6.30 -3.50
CA LEU A 112 12.88 7.58 -3.15
C LEU A 112 14.22 7.43 -2.42
N TRP A 113 14.40 6.36 -1.67
CA TRP A 113 15.61 6.08 -0.92
C TRP A 113 15.96 4.59 -0.95
N HIS A 114 17.09 4.27 -1.53
CA HIS A 114 17.68 2.94 -1.48
C HIS A 114 19.20 3.01 -1.54
N LEU A 115 19.84 1.95 -1.08
CA LEU A 115 21.30 1.78 -1.11
C LEU A 115 21.64 0.89 -2.31
N PRO A 116 22.32 1.41 -3.36
CA PRO A 116 22.66 0.64 -4.54
C PRO A 116 23.41 -0.64 -4.19
N GLY A 117 22.93 -1.77 -4.73
CA GLY A 117 23.53 -3.09 -4.49
C GLY A 117 23.33 -3.67 -3.08
N GLN A 118 22.57 -3.00 -2.21
CA GLN A 118 22.34 -3.44 -0.83
C GLN A 118 20.82 -3.51 -0.48
N PRO A 119 20.04 -4.34 -1.18
CA PRO A 119 18.59 -4.37 -1.00
C PRO A 119 18.15 -4.77 0.41
N VAL A 120 18.84 -5.70 1.04
CA VAL A 120 18.53 -6.14 2.41
C VAL A 120 18.80 -5.02 3.41
N LEU A 121 19.90 -4.29 3.28
CA LEU A 121 20.19 -3.16 4.16
C LEU A 121 19.20 -2.01 3.94
N THR A 122 18.83 -1.73 2.71
CA THR A 122 17.75 -0.80 2.37
C THR A 122 16.46 -1.20 3.08
N ALA A 123 16.04 -2.45 2.98
CA ALA A 123 14.83 -2.95 3.60
C ALA A 123 14.87 -2.84 5.14
N LEU A 124 16.00 -3.18 5.75
CA LEU A 124 16.20 -3.11 7.20
C LEU A 124 16.04 -1.70 7.76
N TRP A 125 16.40 -0.67 7.00
CA TRP A 125 16.23 0.72 7.41
C TRP A 125 14.88 1.30 6.97
N ALA A 126 14.49 1.07 5.71
CA ALA A 126 13.28 1.64 5.16
C ALA A 126 12.02 1.10 5.85
N PHE A 127 11.95 -0.19 6.12
CA PHE A 127 10.75 -0.81 6.66
C PHE A 127 10.36 -0.26 8.04
N PRO A 128 11.22 -0.27 9.08
CA PRO A 128 10.85 0.27 10.39
C PRO A 128 10.59 1.77 10.36
N VAL A 129 11.37 2.55 9.59
CA VAL A 129 11.19 4.00 9.51
C VAL A 129 9.85 4.35 8.87
N THR A 130 9.49 3.71 7.76
CA THR A 130 8.17 3.89 7.12
C THR A 130 7.04 3.55 8.09
N ARG A 131 7.14 2.43 8.82
CA ARG A 131 6.10 2.03 9.78
C ARG A 131 5.95 2.99 10.96
N VAL A 132 7.05 3.49 11.49
CA VAL A 132 7.01 4.48 12.59
C VAL A 132 6.33 5.78 12.14
N ILE A 133 6.71 6.29 10.97
CA ILE A 133 6.16 7.55 10.45
C ILE A 133 4.66 7.41 10.16
N ASP A 134 4.24 6.28 9.59
CA ASP A 134 2.83 5.98 9.31
C ASP A 134 2.00 5.90 10.61
N ILE A 135 2.49 5.23 11.64
CA ILE A 135 1.81 5.13 12.93
C ILE A 135 1.70 6.49 13.63
N VAL A 136 2.76 7.32 13.53
CA VAL A 136 2.78 8.65 14.17
C VAL A 136 1.89 9.65 13.45
N LYS A 137 1.62 9.44 12.15
CA LYS A 137 0.78 10.30 11.29
C LYS A 137 1.14 11.77 11.40
N VAL A 138 2.34 12.09 10.93
CA VAL A 138 2.89 13.46 10.97
C VAL A 138 2.00 14.43 10.17
N PRO A 139 1.58 15.57 10.74
CA PRO A 139 0.78 16.55 9.99
C PRO A 139 1.47 16.98 8.69
N PRO A 140 0.72 17.21 7.59
CA PRO A 140 -0.75 17.24 7.47
C PRO A 140 -1.41 15.91 7.04
N ALA A 141 -0.78 14.76 7.23
CA ALA A 141 -1.26 13.44 6.80
C ALA A 141 -2.75 13.22 7.15
N LYS A 142 -3.15 13.44 8.42
CA LYS A 142 -4.57 13.36 8.84
C LYS A 142 -5.54 14.26 8.06
N GLN A 143 -5.04 15.32 7.42
CA GLN A 143 -5.90 16.19 6.60
C GLN A 143 -6.18 15.58 5.24
N LEU A 144 -5.24 14.77 4.72
CA LEU A 144 -5.37 14.06 3.45
C LEU A 144 -6.37 12.91 3.54
N GLU A 145 -6.55 12.29 4.71
CA GLU A 145 -7.62 11.29 4.94
C GLU A 145 -9.03 11.82 4.65
N ARG A 146 -9.22 13.15 4.59
CA ARG A 146 -10.51 13.77 4.23
C ARG A 146 -10.85 13.62 2.75
N LEU A 147 -9.88 13.34 1.90
CA LEU A 147 -10.11 13.07 0.49
C LEU A 147 -11.02 11.85 0.31
N PRO A 148 -11.81 11.80 -0.78
CA PRO A 148 -12.78 10.73 -0.97
C PRO A 148 -12.10 9.38 -1.20
N ALA A 149 -12.64 8.34 -0.56
CA ALA A 149 -12.33 6.94 -0.78
C ALA A 149 -10.82 6.62 -0.77
N GLY A 150 -10.34 5.80 -1.72
CA GLY A 150 -8.96 5.37 -1.81
C GLY A 150 -7.93 6.49 -2.01
N TRP A 151 -8.34 7.67 -2.45
CA TRP A 151 -7.42 8.81 -2.56
C TRP A 151 -6.96 9.32 -1.20
N GLY A 152 -7.85 9.34 -0.20
CA GLY A 152 -7.49 9.82 1.13
C GLY A 152 -6.48 8.92 1.81
N VAL A 153 -6.74 7.61 1.80
CA VAL A 153 -5.88 6.60 2.41
C VAL A 153 -4.52 6.55 1.69
N LEU A 154 -4.54 6.53 0.35
CA LEU A 154 -3.31 6.51 -0.45
C LEU A 154 -2.46 7.78 -0.24
N ALA A 155 -3.07 8.96 -0.24
CA ALA A 155 -2.35 10.22 -0.11
C ALA A 155 -1.69 10.38 1.27
N ASP A 156 -2.33 9.89 2.33
CA ASP A 156 -1.78 9.85 3.68
C ASP A 156 -0.50 9.01 3.73
N ASP A 157 -0.56 7.79 3.20
CA ASP A 157 0.55 6.86 3.17
C ASP A 157 1.72 7.33 2.28
N LEU A 158 1.43 7.89 1.11
CA LEU A 158 2.47 8.46 0.25
C LEU A 158 3.16 9.66 0.91
N LEU A 159 2.43 10.51 1.63
CA LEU A 159 3.03 11.60 2.37
C LEU A 159 3.89 11.09 3.54
N GLY A 160 3.40 10.09 4.28
CA GLY A 160 4.18 9.41 5.32
C GLY A 160 5.47 8.82 4.77
N SER A 161 5.39 8.17 3.61
CA SER A 161 6.54 7.60 2.90
C SER A 161 7.54 8.66 2.43
N LEU A 162 7.06 9.83 2.01
CA LEU A 162 7.94 10.96 1.66
C LEU A 162 8.72 11.45 2.89
N TYR A 163 8.08 11.56 4.06
CA TYR A 163 8.76 11.90 5.30
C TYR A 163 9.76 10.83 5.73
N ALA A 164 9.39 9.55 5.60
CA ALA A 164 10.28 8.44 5.89
C ALA A 164 11.54 8.48 5.00
N ALA A 165 11.39 8.69 3.70
CA ALA A 165 12.51 8.83 2.77
C ALA A 165 13.40 10.04 3.12
N GLY A 166 12.79 11.18 3.45
CA GLY A 166 13.53 12.37 3.89
C GLY A 166 14.36 12.13 5.17
N LEU A 167 13.79 11.43 6.15
CA LEU A 167 14.49 11.05 7.38
C LEU A 167 15.64 10.08 7.11
N LEU A 168 15.44 9.11 6.23
CA LEU A 168 16.48 8.16 5.81
C LEU A 168 17.63 8.85 5.08
N TRP A 169 17.34 9.83 4.21
CA TRP A 169 18.35 10.64 3.57
C TRP A 169 19.14 11.49 4.60
N ALA A 170 18.45 12.15 5.52
CA ALA A 170 19.08 12.94 6.56
C ALA A 170 20.00 12.08 7.45
N GLY A 171 19.54 10.90 7.86
CA GLY A 171 20.33 9.94 8.63
C GLY A 171 21.57 9.45 7.85
N TRP A 172 21.41 9.15 6.59
CA TRP A 172 22.52 8.73 5.71
C TRP A 172 23.58 9.82 5.57
N TRP A 173 23.18 11.06 5.36
CA TRP A 173 24.09 12.20 5.31
C TRP A 173 24.80 12.46 6.65
N ALA A 174 24.07 12.36 7.75
CA ALA A 174 24.67 12.53 9.09
C ALA A 174 25.77 11.49 9.36
N ILE A 175 25.52 10.22 9.00
CA ILE A 175 26.52 9.15 9.16
C ILE A 175 27.77 9.45 8.31
N ARG A 176 27.60 9.91 7.07
CA ARG A 176 28.74 10.24 6.19
C ARG A 176 29.56 11.42 6.67
N LEU A 177 28.96 12.38 7.37
CA LEU A 177 29.66 13.51 7.95
C LEU A 177 30.50 13.10 9.17
N VAL A 178 30.02 12.12 9.94
CA VAL A 178 30.71 11.64 11.16
C VAL A 178 31.76 10.59 10.85
N MET A 179 31.56 9.80 9.81
CA MET A 179 32.47 8.74 9.37
C MET A 179 32.97 9.03 7.95
N PRO A 180 33.85 10.02 7.74
CA PRO A 180 34.49 10.24 6.45
C PRO A 180 35.32 9.01 6.11
N GLN A 181 35.12 8.45 4.91
CA GLN A 181 35.92 7.34 4.36
C GLN A 181 37.27 7.84 3.87
#